data_657ac91c7eb35c3392aee49ef9a21702
#
_entry.id   657ac91c7eb35c3392aee49ef9a21702
#
_cell.length_a   1.000
_cell.length_b   1.000
_cell.length_c   1.000
_cell.angle_alpha   90.00
_cell.angle_beta   90.00
_cell.angle_gamma   90.00
#
_symmetry.space_group_name_H-M   'P 1'
#
loop_
_entity.id
_entity.type
_entity.pdbx_description
1 polymer ?
#
loop_
_entity_poly.entity_id
_entity_poly.type
_entity_poly.pdbx_seq_one_letter_code
_entity_poly.pdbx_strand_id
1 'polypeptide(L)'
;DPNSTHCEFTATNIKSGRKFSVEAKARTHGKNSGAISSQLYSALKKSAEHERIIFININSPEKTTDLDPVKWIHEAIASIRGAETRLKIKGNDAPPAYVLLTNQQNTCNLNDIEVDTGAVAESFKIPDFRTDYSFASLKEAIDSKDRHKEVTDISEAIKRHHKIPSTFDGKISKNLSKL
;
A
#
# COMPACT_ATOMS: atom_id res chain seq x y z
N ASP A 1 3.25 7.45 -16.85
CA ASP A 1 4.36 8.35 -17.18
C ASP A 1 5.14 8.70 -15.90
N PRO A 2 6.40 8.26 -15.72
CA PRO A 2 7.19 8.55 -14.53
C PRO A 2 7.45 10.06 -14.32
N ASN A 3 7.25 10.86 -15.33
CA ASN A 3 7.40 12.33 -15.29
C ASN A 3 6.07 13.05 -15.04
N SER A 4 4.96 12.33 -14.86
CA SER A 4 3.68 12.95 -14.56
C SER A 4 3.75 13.72 -13.23
N THR A 5 3.19 14.91 -13.22
CA THR A 5 3.03 15.74 -12.01
C THR A 5 1.80 15.34 -11.19
N HIS A 6 0.92 14.50 -11.75
CA HIS A 6 -0.32 14.01 -11.15
C HIS A 6 -0.20 12.55 -10.75
N CYS A 7 -1.05 12.10 -9.84
CA CYS A 7 -1.22 10.67 -9.55
C CYS A 7 -1.58 9.88 -10.81
N GLU A 8 -1.27 8.58 -10.82
CA GLU A 8 -1.40 7.75 -12.03
C GLU A 8 -2.84 7.66 -12.52
N PHE A 9 -3.79 7.52 -11.60
CA PHE A 9 -5.21 7.47 -11.95
C PHE A 9 -6.12 7.85 -10.77
N THR A 10 -7.40 8.03 -11.08
CA THR A 10 -8.47 8.18 -10.09
C THR A 10 -9.29 6.91 -10.03
N ALA A 11 -9.38 6.29 -8.85
CA ALA A 11 -10.27 5.18 -8.58
C ALA A 11 -11.61 5.71 -8.05
N THR A 12 -12.71 5.13 -8.49
CA THR A 12 -14.06 5.47 -7.99
C THR A 12 -14.73 4.23 -7.42
N ASN A 13 -15.18 4.30 -6.19
CA ASN A 13 -16.03 3.26 -5.63
C ASN A 13 -17.42 3.35 -6.29
N ILE A 14 -17.82 2.32 -7.01
CA ILE A 14 -19.08 2.30 -7.78
C ILE A 14 -20.32 2.34 -6.89
N LYS A 15 -20.22 1.95 -5.61
CA LYS A 15 -21.36 1.94 -4.68
C LYS A 15 -21.55 3.29 -4.00
N SER A 16 -20.46 3.89 -3.50
CA SER A 16 -20.51 5.14 -2.73
C SER A 16 -20.27 6.37 -3.60
N GLY A 17 -19.67 6.22 -4.78
CA GLY A 17 -19.20 7.32 -5.60
C GLY A 17 -17.93 7.99 -5.08
N ARG A 18 -17.37 7.57 -3.92
CA ARG A 18 -16.14 8.13 -3.36
C ARG A 18 -14.96 7.90 -4.29
N LYS A 19 -14.14 8.94 -4.43
CA LYS A 19 -12.99 8.94 -5.33
C LYS A 19 -11.68 9.00 -4.55
N PHE A 20 -10.66 8.34 -5.10
CA PHE A 20 -9.30 8.35 -4.57
C PHE A 20 -8.32 8.64 -5.70
N SER A 21 -7.33 9.48 -5.43
CA SER A 21 -6.17 9.62 -6.31
C SER A 21 -5.15 8.54 -5.96
N VAL A 22 -4.81 7.71 -6.94
CA VAL A 22 -3.99 6.51 -6.74
C VAL A 22 -2.62 6.68 -7.39
N GLU A 23 -1.59 6.30 -6.64
CA GLU A 23 -0.21 6.23 -7.09
C GLU A 23 0.39 4.88 -6.72
N ALA A 24 1.10 4.24 -7.65
CA ALA A 24 1.79 2.98 -7.41
C ALA A 24 3.31 3.15 -7.52
N LYS A 25 4.03 2.46 -6.65
CA LYS A 25 5.49 2.40 -6.63
C LYS A 25 5.95 0.97 -6.46
N ALA A 26 6.92 0.56 -7.24
CA ALA A 26 7.57 -0.73 -7.09
C ALA A 26 9.07 -0.54 -6.88
N ARG A 27 9.65 -1.37 -6.01
CA ARG A 27 11.10 -1.42 -5.82
C ARG A 27 11.69 -2.36 -6.87
N THR A 28 12.87 -2.00 -7.40
CA THR A 28 13.60 -2.86 -8.32
C THR A 28 14.40 -3.89 -7.52
N HIS A 29 14.32 -5.14 -7.91
CA HIS A 29 15.09 -6.22 -7.28
C HIS A 29 16.61 -5.98 -7.37
N GLY A 30 17.33 -6.30 -6.30
CA GLY A 30 18.81 -6.37 -6.29
C GLY A 30 19.56 -5.03 -6.20
N LYS A 31 18.89 -3.90 -6.24
CA LYS A 31 19.51 -2.61 -5.90
C LYS A 31 19.13 -2.26 -4.46
N ASN A 32 20.01 -1.54 -3.74
CA ASN A 32 19.62 -0.76 -2.57
C ASN A 32 18.53 0.23 -3.03
N SER A 33 17.39 -0.33 -3.29
CA SER A 33 16.21 0.37 -3.75
C SER A 33 15.92 1.39 -2.69
N GLY A 34 15.88 2.65 -3.05
CA GLY A 34 15.75 3.77 -2.15
C GLY A 34 14.76 3.48 -1.05
N ALA A 35 15.05 3.97 0.14
CA ALA A 35 14.21 3.74 1.33
C ALA A 35 12.74 3.94 0.99
N ILE A 36 11.85 3.21 1.62
CA ILE A 36 10.38 3.35 1.48
C ILE A 36 9.98 4.83 1.57
N SER A 37 10.67 5.59 2.42
CA SER A 37 10.52 7.05 2.55
C SER A 37 10.78 7.80 1.25
N SER A 38 11.69 7.36 0.39
CA SER A 38 11.96 7.99 -0.91
C SER A 38 10.83 7.73 -1.91
N GLN A 39 10.26 6.53 -1.89
CA GLN A 39 9.12 6.20 -2.74
C GLN A 39 7.86 6.93 -2.27
N LEU A 40 7.67 6.99 -0.96
CA LEU A 40 6.60 7.78 -0.35
C LEU A 40 6.73 9.26 -0.71
N TYR A 41 7.92 9.85 -0.61
CA TYR A 41 8.18 11.22 -1.05
C TYR A 41 7.83 11.42 -2.52
N SER A 42 8.29 10.53 -3.38
CA SER A 42 8.02 10.61 -4.82
C SER A 42 6.53 10.53 -5.14
N ALA A 43 5.78 9.71 -4.42
CA ALA A 43 4.34 9.60 -4.57
C ALA A 43 3.60 10.84 -4.03
N LEU A 44 3.97 11.32 -2.83
CA LEU A 44 3.33 12.47 -2.19
C LEU A 44 3.63 13.80 -2.91
N LYS A 45 4.73 13.87 -3.67
CA LYS A 45 5.08 15.03 -4.49
C LYS A 45 4.11 15.26 -5.65
N LYS A 46 3.44 14.22 -6.12
CA LYS A 46 2.44 14.32 -7.18
C LYS A 46 1.18 15.00 -6.68
N SER A 47 0.53 15.78 -7.53
CA SER A 47 -0.74 16.40 -7.20
C SER A 47 -1.86 15.35 -7.12
N ALA A 48 -2.82 15.57 -6.25
CA ALA A 48 -3.99 14.72 -6.09
C ALA A 48 -5.23 15.59 -5.88
N GLU A 49 -6.29 15.25 -6.59
CA GLU A 49 -7.59 15.94 -6.49
C GLU A 49 -8.45 15.36 -5.37
N HIS A 50 -8.16 14.11 -4.99
CA HIS A 50 -8.92 13.35 -3.99
C HIS A 50 -7.99 12.83 -2.90
N GLU A 51 -8.56 12.18 -1.88
CA GLU A 51 -7.77 11.46 -0.87
C GLU A 51 -6.80 10.48 -1.54
N ARG A 52 -5.60 10.38 -1.00
CA ARG A 52 -4.54 9.57 -1.63
C ARG A 52 -4.53 8.15 -1.15
N ILE A 53 -4.42 7.23 -2.11
CA ILE A 53 -3.98 5.85 -1.86
C ILE A 53 -2.65 5.65 -2.58
N ILE A 54 -1.62 5.25 -1.84
CA ILE A 54 -0.28 4.97 -2.36
C ILE A 54 -0.02 3.48 -2.20
N PHE A 55 0.18 2.78 -3.31
CA PHE A 55 0.66 1.40 -3.32
C PHE A 55 2.17 1.38 -3.38
N ILE A 56 2.81 0.64 -2.48
CA ILE A 56 4.26 0.42 -2.51
C ILE A 56 4.55 -1.08 -2.47
N ASN A 57 5.01 -1.62 -3.59
CA ASN A 57 5.53 -2.98 -3.61
C ASN A 57 6.97 -2.99 -3.12
N ILE A 58 7.22 -3.66 -2.00
CA ILE A 58 8.53 -3.71 -1.34
C ILE A 58 9.50 -4.57 -2.13
N ASN A 59 9.01 -5.63 -2.79
CA ASN A 59 9.82 -6.54 -3.60
C ASN A 59 11.09 -7.01 -2.86
N SER A 60 10.92 -7.43 -1.60
CA SER A 60 12.03 -7.92 -0.78
C SER A 60 12.46 -9.30 -1.27
N PRO A 61 13.73 -9.50 -1.62
CA PRO A 61 14.25 -10.79 -2.05
C PRO A 61 14.51 -11.73 -0.87
N GLU A 62 14.45 -11.22 0.35
CA GLU A 62 14.77 -11.99 1.54
C GLU A 62 13.68 -13.03 1.76
N LYS A 63 14.07 -14.32 1.72
CA LYS A 63 13.31 -15.35 2.42
C LYS A 63 13.28 -14.90 3.87
N THR A 64 12.10 -14.65 4.39
CA THR A 64 11.96 -14.48 5.82
C THR A 64 12.55 -15.71 6.47
N THR A 65 13.60 -15.52 7.24
CA THR A 65 14.09 -16.59 8.11
C THR A 65 12.93 -16.97 9.02
N ASP A 66 12.80 -18.22 9.37
CA ASP A 66 11.71 -18.78 10.21
C ASP A 66 11.45 -18.02 11.54
N LEU A 67 12.27 -17.02 11.85
CA LEU A 67 12.27 -16.29 13.10
C LEU A 67 11.36 -15.04 13.10
N ASP A 68 11.09 -14.41 11.95
CA ASP A 68 10.18 -13.26 11.87
C ASP A 68 9.60 -13.08 10.45
N PRO A 69 8.52 -13.79 10.13
CA PRO A 69 7.88 -13.71 8.80
C PRO A 69 7.27 -12.35 8.51
N VAL A 70 7.15 -11.48 9.50
CA VAL A 70 6.56 -10.13 9.37
C VAL A 70 7.59 -8.99 9.51
N LYS A 71 8.87 -9.33 9.55
CA LYS A 71 9.96 -8.34 9.72
C LYS A 71 9.87 -7.19 8.71
N TRP A 72 9.63 -7.52 7.43
CA TRP A 72 9.50 -6.51 6.38
C TRP A 72 8.33 -5.54 6.63
N ILE A 73 7.24 -6.03 7.26
CA ILE A 73 6.08 -5.20 7.63
C ILE A 73 6.49 -4.19 8.69
N HIS A 74 7.14 -4.65 9.77
CA HIS A 74 7.58 -3.80 10.85
C HIS A 74 8.57 -2.73 10.38
N GLU A 75 9.54 -3.10 9.54
CA GLU A 75 10.50 -2.16 8.97
C GLU A 75 9.84 -1.13 8.05
N ALA A 76 8.87 -1.57 7.26
CA ALA A 76 8.13 -0.69 6.36
C ALA A 76 7.26 0.32 7.14
N ILE A 77 6.52 -0.14 8.14
CA ILE A 77 5.72 0.72 9.01
C ILE A 77 6.63 1.71 9.74
N ALA A 78 7.73 1.25 10.32
CA ALA A 78 8.69 2.13 11.01
C ALA A 78 9.26 3.21 10.06
N SER A 79 9.53 2.85 8.80
CA SER A 79 10.00 3.80 7.79
C SER A 79 8.95 4.87 7.46
N ILE A 80 7.67 4.50 7.34
CA ILE A 80 6.56 5.44 7.11
C ILE A 80 6.41 6.38 8.30
N ARG A 81 6.37 5.82 9.53
CA ARG A 81 6.23 6.61 10.77
C ARG A 81 7.39 7.59 10.94
N GLY A 82 8.63 7.13 10.71
CA GLY A 82 9.81 7.99 10.75
C GLY A 82 9.82 9.08 9.68
N ALA A 83 9.08 8.93 8.60
CA ALA A 83 8.95 9.94 7.55
C ALA A 83 7.93 11.04 7.90
N GLU A 84 6.94 10.79 8.75
CA GLU A 84 5.83 11.71 9.02
C GLU A 84 6.27 13.08 9.55
N THR A 85 7.27 13.09 10.44
CA THR A 85 7.78 14.32 11.04
C THR A 85 8.81 15.04 10.18
N ARG A 86 9.47 14.30 9.27
CA ARG A 86 10.62 14.81 8.51
C ARG A 86 10.28 15.21 7.09
N LEU A 87 9.22 14.60 6.53
CA LEU A 87 8.95 14.71 5.10
C LEU A 87 8.24 16.03 4.79
N LYS A 88 8.88 16.84 3.97
CA LYS A 88 8.35 18.10 3.47
C LYS A 88 8.24 18.06 1.95
N ILE A 89 7.17 18.61 1.39
CA ILE A 89 6.97 18.76 -0.05
C ILE A 89 7.01 20.24 -0.40
N LYS A 90 8.03 20.65 -1.15
CA LYS A 90 8.26 22.07 -1.50
C LYS A 90 8.25 23.00 -0.27
N GLY A 91 8.85 22.54 0.84
CA GLY A 91 8.94 23.30 2.09
C GLY A 91 7.71 23.20 3.00
N ASN A 92 6.59 22.70 2.52
CA ASN A 92 5.36 22.49 3.30
C ASN A 92 5.29 21.07 3.87
N ASP A 93 4.42 20.87 4.84
CA ASP A 93 4.13 19.54 5.35
C ASP A 93 3.57 18.64 4.26
N ALA A 94 4.07 17.42 4.20
CA ALA A 94 3.56 16.45 3.25
C ALA A 94 2.10 16.09 3.59
N PRO A 95 1.24 15.95 2.56
CA PRO A 95 -0.19 15.68 2.75
C PRO A 95 -0.42 14.26 3.28
N PRO A 96 -1.57 14.00 3.94
CA PRO A 96 -1.93 12.67 4.41
C PRO A 96 -2.19 11.71 3.24
N ALA A 97 -1.98 10.40 3.50
CA ALA A 97 -2.25 9.35 2.55
C ALA A 97 -2.48 8.01 3.23
N TYR A 98 -3.32 7.17 2.64
CA TYR A 98 -3.34 5.73 2.92
C TYR A 98 -2.18 5.09 2.16
N VAL A 99 -1.48 4.17 2.82
CA VAL A 99 -0.33 3.46 2.23
C VAL A 99 -0.59 1.97 2.27
N LEU A 100 -0.74 1.36 1.10
CA LEU A 100 -0.92 -0.07 0.95
C LEU A 100 0.43 -0.68 0.55
N LEU A 101 1.02 -1.41 1.49
CA LEU A 101 2.30 -2.08 1.30
C LEU A 101 2.05 -3.50 0.83
N THR A 102 2.76 -3.92 -0.20
CA THR A 102 2.76 -5.29 -0.67
C THR A 102 4.17 -5.82 -0.77
N ASN A 103 4.34 -7.12 -0.60
CA ASN A 103 5.58 -7.81 -0.90
C ASN A 103 5.31 -8.87 -1.96
N GLN A 104 5.36 -8.47 -3.23
CA GLN A 104 5.24 -9.36 -4.37
C GLN A 104 6.55 -9.30 -5.15
N GLN A 105 7.22 -10.42 -5.29
CA GLN A 105 8.45 -10.48 -6.07
C GLN A 105 8.12 -10.40 -7.56
N ASN A 106 8.74 -9.43 -8.25
CA ASN A 106 8.56 -9.24 -9.70
C ASN A 106 9.36 -10.26 -10.53
N THR A 107 10.25 -11.01 -9.89
CA THR A 107 11.09 -12.06 -10.51
C THR A 107 10.87 -13.37 -9.79
N CYS A 108 9.68 -13.95 -9.93
CA CYS A 108 9.47 -15.31 -9.48
C CYS A 108 10.19 -16.24 -10.45
N ASN A 109 11.26 -16.90 -10.02
CA ASN A 109 11.63 -18.17 -10.60
C ASN A 109 10.44 -19.09 -10.36
N LEU A 110 9.87 -19.66 -11.42
CA LEU A 110 8.72 -20.57 -11.35
C LEU A 110 8.95 -21.78 -10.42
N ASN A 111 10.19 -21.99 -10.00
CA ASN A 111 10.62 -23.04 -9.07
C ASN A 111 10.66 -22.58 -7.59
N ASP A 112 10.56 -21.28 -7.31
CA ASP A 112 10.56 -20.75 -5.94
C ASP A 112 9.13 -20.68 -5.43
N ILE A 113 8.62 -21.81 -4.95
CA ILE A 113 7.23 -22.00 -4.48
C ILE A 113 6.98 -21.28 -3.13
N GLU A 114 8.02 -20.83 -2.45
CA GLU A 114 7.94 -20.23 -1.11
C GLU A 114 8.36 -18.76 -1.11
N VAL A 115 7.53 -17.93 -1.73
CA VAL A 115 7.68 -16.47 -1.59
C VAL A 115 6.70 -15.98 -0.56
N ASP A 116 7.19 -15.33 0.50
CA ASP A 116 6.35 -14.62 1.44
C ASP A 116 5.70 -13.43 0.76
N THR A 117 4.53 -13.68 0.20
CA THR A 117 3.68 -12.64 -0.32
C THR A 117 2.81 -12.10 0.80
N GLY A 118 2.68 -10.82 0.90
CA GLY A 118 1.87 -10.21 1.94
C GLY A 118 1.35 -8.83 1.54
N ALA A 119 0.36 -8.37 2.28
CA ALA A 119 -0.14 -7.02 2.16
C ALA A 119 -0.50 -6.47 3.53
N VAL A 120 -0.22 -5.19 3.75
CA VAL A 120 -0.64 -4.46 4.95
C VAL A 120 -1.06 -3.04 4.58
N ALA A 121 -2.12 -2.58 5.22
CA ALA A 121 -2.52 -1.18 5.13
C ALA A 121 -1.93 -0.41 6.31
N GLU A 122 -1.37 0.74 6.02
CA GLU A 122 -0.85 1.70 6.96
C GLU A 122 -1.27 3.11 6.52
N SER A 123 -1.03 4.09 7.33
CA SER A 123 -1.29 5.48 6.99
C SER A 123 -0.05 6.35 7.15
N PHE A 124 -0.04 7.43 6.39
CA PHE A 124 0.85 8.55 6.57
C PHE A 124 0.02 9.75 7.01
N LYS A 125 0.22 10.21 8.25
CA LYS A 125 -0.53 11.35 8.85
C LYS A 125 -2.07 11.17 8.93
N ILE A 126 -2.55 9.91 9.06
CA ILE A 126 -3.95 9.61 9.37
C ILE A 126 -3.95 8.75 10.65
N PRO A 127 -3.93 9.37 11.84
CA PRO A 127 -3.68 8.65 13.10
C PRO A 127 -4.68 7.53 13.38
N ASP A 128 -5.96 7.78 13.15
CA ASP A 128 -7.06 6.85 13.46
C ASP A 128 -7.20 5.69 12.46
N PHE A 129 -6.33 5.62 11.44
CA PHE A 129 -6.20 4.45 10.55
C PHE A 129 -5.03 3.52 10.92
N ARG A 130 -4.37 3.76 12.04
CA ARG A 130 -3.22 2.96 12.51
C ARG A 130 -3.66 1.81 13.37
N THR A 131 -2.94 0.69 13.26
CA THR A 131 -3.21 -0.49 14.11
C THR A 131 -2.91 -0.26 15.59
N ASP A 132 -2.03 0.69 15.91
CA ASP A 132 -1.62 1.07 17.26
C ASP A 132 -2.37 2.31 17.80
N TYR A 133 -3.36 2.82 17.08
CA TYR A 133 -4.16 3.95 17.55
C TYR A 133 -5.16 3.52 18.63
N SER A 134 -5.18 4.28 19.73
CA SER A 134 -6.12 4.06 20.83
C SER A 134 -7.27 5.05 20.73
N PHE A 135 -8.47 4.54 20.58
CA PHE A 135 -9.70 5.35 20.55
C PHE A 135 -10.13 5.74 21.97
N ALA A 136 -10.54 6.99 22.14
CA ALA A 136 -11.04 7.48 23.44
C ALA A 136 -12.44 6.93 23.79
N SER A 137 -13.21 6.48 22.78
CA SER A 137 -14.56 5.95 22.97
C SER A 137 -14.92 4.92 21.89
N LEU A 138 -15.93 4.08 22.21
CA LEU A 138 -16.51 3.16 21.23
C LEU A 138 -17.10 3.89 20.01
N LYS A 139 -17.72 5.04 20.23
CA LYS A 139 -18.27 5.87 19.15
C LYS A 139 -17.17 6.31 18.19
N GLU A 140 -16.06 6.81 18.70
CA GLU A 140 -14.91 7.22 17.89
C GLU A 140 -14.37 6.04 17.06
N ALA A 141 -14.27 4.86 17.67
CA ALA A 141 -13.82 3.66 16.97
C ALA A 141 -14.77 3.26 15.82
N ILE A 142 -16.09 3.36 16.03
CA ILE A 142 -17.10 3.08 15.00
C ILE A 142 -16.99 4.13 13.88
N ASP A 143 -16.97 5.42 14.24
CA ASP A 143 -16.90 6.51 13.26
C ASP A 143 -15.61 6.43 12.42
N SER A 144 -14.49 6.04 13.02
CA SER A 144 -13.23 5.80 12.31
C SER A 144 -13.33 4.60 11.37
N LYS A 145 -13.87 3.47 11.85
CA LYS A 145 -14.07 2.28 11.03
C LYS A 145 -14.93 2.57 9.79
N ASP A 146 -16.00 3.33 9.94
CA ASP A 146 -16.89 3.70 8.83
C ASP A 146 -16.19 4.65 7.86
N ARG A 147 -15.42 5.62 8.37
CA ARG A 147 -14.64 6.56 7.55
C ARG A 147 -13.62 5.87 6.66
N HIS A 148 -12.95 4.86 7.18
CA HIS A 148 -11.85 4.15 6.52
C HIS A 148 -12.27 2.83 5.87
N LYS A 149 -13.56 2.51 5.93
CA LYS A 149 -14.10 1.21 5.48
C LYS A 149 -13.63 0.82 4.08
N GLU A 150 -13.69 1.73 3.13
CA GLU A 150 -13.36 1.45 1.73
C GLU A 150 -11.88 1.07 1.55
N VAL A 151 -10.99 1.76 2.25
CA VAL A 151 -9.55 1.43 2.20
C VAL A 151 -9.27 0.11 2.91
N THR A 152 -9.98 -0.16 4.01
CA THR A 152 -9.91 -1.44 4.70
C THR A 152 -10.39 -2.58 3.77
N ASP A 153 -11.52 -2.40 3.09
CA ASP A 153 -12.05 -3.38 2.14
C ASP A 153 -11.06 -3.67 0.99
N ILE A 154 -10.37 -2.63 0.46
CA ILE A 154 -9.31 -2.79 -0.54
C ILE A 154 -8.15 -3.61 0.03
N SER A 155 -7.68 -3.28 1.22
CA SER A 155 -6.58 -4.00 1.87
C SER A 155 -6.93 -5.48 2.10
N GLU A 156 -8.13 -5.77 2.58
CA GLU A 156 -8.60 -7.14 2.78
C GLU A 156 -8.78 -7.91 1.44
N ALA A 157 -9.20 -7.23 0.38
CA ALA A 157 -9.27 -7.82 -0.94
C ALA A 157 -7.86 -8.21 -1.45
N ILE A 158 -6.87 -7.32 -1.28
CA ILE A 158 -5.48 -7.61 -1.65
C ILE A 158 -4.96 -8.80 -0.85
N LYS A 159 -5.16 -8.84 0.47
CA LYS A 159 -4.74 -9.96 1.33
C LYS A 159 -5.34 -11.29 0.89
N ARG A 160 -6.59 -11.29 0.47
CA ARG A 160 -7.27 -12.52 -0.01
C ARG A 160 -6.77 -12.99 -1.36
N HIS A 161 -6.32 -12.09 -2.22
CA HIS A 161 -5.96 -12.38 -3.61
C HIS A 161 -4.44 -12.31 -3.89
N HIS A 162 -3.60 -12.06 -2.87
CA HIS A 162 -2.14 -11.98 -3.06
C HIS A 162 -1.51 -13.32 -3.49
N LYS A 163 -2.17 -14.44 -3.21
CA LYS A 163 -1.76 -15.78 -3.66
C LYS A 163 -2.29 -16.13 -5.06
N ILE A 164 -2.41 -15.16 -5.94
CA ILE A 164 -2.70 -15.46 -7.35
C ILE A 164 -1.55 -16.35 -7.85
N PRO A 165 -1.84 -17.55 -8.35
CA PRO A 165 -0.81 -18.43 -8.87
C PRO A 165 0.04 -17.68 -9.89
N SER A 166 1.35 -17.78 -9.80
CA SER A 166 2.30 -17.19 -10.74
C SER A 166 2.15 -17.72 -12.18
N THR A 167 1.35 -18.74 -12.37
CA THR A 167 0.96 -19.31 -13.66
C THR A 167 -0.37 -18.69 -14.12
N PHE A 168 -0.29 -17.52 -14.75
CA PHE A 168 -1.40 -17.03 -15.57
C PHE A 168 -1.44 -17.91 -16.82
N ASP A 169 -2.39 -18.86 -16.89
CA ASP A 169 -2.61 -19.75 -18.02
C ASP A 169 -3.39 -19.05 -19.18
N GLY A 170 -3.55 -17.75 -19.11
CA GLY A 170 -4.31 -16.96 -20.08
C GLY A 170 -5.83 -17.10 -19.93
N LYS A 171 -6.32 -17.87 -18.96
CA LYS A 171 -7.76 -18.01 -18.72
C LYS A 171 -8.20 -17.07 -17.63
N ILE A 172 -8.97 -16.07 -17.98
CA ILE A 172 -9.68 -15.23 -17.02
C ILE A 172 -10.69 -16.12 -16.28
N SER A 173 -10.59 -16.19 -14.97
CA SER A 173 -11.58 -16.91 -14.17
C SER A 173 -12.98 -16.44 -14.54
N LYS A 174 -13.88 -17.37 -14.88
CA LYS A 174 -15.29 -17.08 -15.22
C LYS A 174 -16.04 -16.27 -14.15
N ASN A 175 -15.48 -16.17 -12.96
CA ASN A 175 -16.02 -15.38 -11.87
C ASN A 175 -15.69 -13.87 -11.96
N LEU A 176 -14.65 -13.48 -12.71
CA LEU A 176 -14.32 -12.07 -12.99
C LEU A 176 -15.14 -11.47 -14.14
N SER A 177 -15.74 -12.31 -14.98
CA SER A 177 -16.59 -11.85 -16.08
C SER A 177 -18.03 -11.52 -15.64
N LYS A 178 -18.35 -11.66 -14.35
CA LYS A 178 -19.66 -11.34 -13.76
C LYS A 178 -19.64 -10.14 -12.83
N LEU A 179 -18.52 -9.42 -12.77
CA LEU A 179 -18.37 -8.11 -12.16
C LEU A 179 -18.45 -7.01 -13.23
#